data_2aa657330436b79b87dd2c7fe7ed1be6
#
_entry.id   2aa657330436b79b87dd2c7fe7ed1be6
#
_cell.length_a   1.000
_cell.length_b   1.000
_cell.length_c   1.000
_cell.angle_alpha   90.00
_cell.angle_beta   90.00
_cell.angle_gamma   90.00
#
_symmetry.space_group_name_H-M   'P 1'
#
loop_
_entity.id
_entity.type
_entity.pdbx_description
1 polymer ?
#
loop_
_entity_poly.entity_id
_entity_poly.type
_entity_poly.pdbx_seq_one_letter_code
_entity_poly.pdbx_strand_id
1 'polypeptide(L)'
;MPLQSVVNTDNGHDIYRTDENGAEKQVSRQPRIAAYLTESGTITLTKGSSDSRGYGSKPGSEGDQGNTGGIADSTRYGFGMLADITLQVENNPNFKLEPKYETVAENGGQVKAGDKLTISIPTLPIEQLAQDYKLQYCLLNYSTNIPGAEYIFSKWSKGGDSWEGEGTTPVGPEVALKSITFTVPKTTPAGTYRIHGGYLDVTHRSGGYDWLDVYAKFYQMEISDLTITVLKGDIETVEDLIDAIGANVTLDSEAAITAAKSAYDALSDEDKALVDADKVAALNAAIIKLNRLKHADLMANLDTIYKTTGDFIQGLGTPTVNSTGGEWMVIGLARSGRTVPTGYYDNVVEYVKAKADANERLHRAKVTDNARVILALTAIGKDVTNVGGHNLLKGLDNMAYVQKQGINGPIFTLIALDSHNYPTMGDVTREKLIQVILAAQLTDGGWNLSGENADPDMTAMAIQALAPYYKTNETVKAAVDKALEALSALQRNDGGFGSWGTVNSESCAQVIVALTALGIDPIADSRFVKNGLTVLDALSSFYVTGGGFRHTAGGDRDGMATEQGYYALAAYYRFANAQTRLYDMTDVAIQTGGSNTPATGDTGVLVWIIALPVTILAAAFVLKRKEREA
;
A
#
# COMPACT_ATOMS: atom_id res chain seq x y z
N MET A 1 -5.67 -36.93 8.18
CA MET A 1 -4.31 -36.43 8.30
C MET A 1 -3.78 -36.09 6.95
N PRO A 2 -3.11 -34.97 6.76
CA PRO A 2 -2.55 -34.65 5.46
C PRO A 2 -1.41 -35.61 5.11
N LEU A 3 -1.33 -35.98 3.85
CA LEU A 3 -0.12 -36.51 3.25
C LEU A 3 1.03 -35.57 3.62
N GLN A 4 2.05 -36.08 4.29
CA GLN A 4 3.15 -35.23 4.75
C GLN A 4 4.08 -34.80 3.61
N SER A 5 4.10 -35.51 2.49
CA SER A 5 4.63 -34.97 1.22
C SER A 5 4.04 -35.74 0.04
N VAL A 6 3.52 -35.01 -0.92
CA VAL A 6 3.27 -35.53 -2.26
C VAL A 6 4.34 -34.92 -3.14
N VAL A 7 5.26 -35.72 -3.60
CA VAL A 7 6.25 -35.30 -4.57
C VAL A 7 5.67 -35.57 -5.95
N ASN A 8 5.26 -34.50 -6.63
CA ASN A 8 4.99 -34.58 -8.06
C ASN A 8 6.32 -34.48 -8.78
N THR A 9 6.83 -35.61 -9.25
CA THR A 9 8.02 -35.61 -10.09
C THR A 9 7.57 -35.34 -11.52
N ASP A 10 7.89 -34.15 -12.06
CA ASP A 10 7.63 -33.77 -13.46
C ASP A 10 8.36 -34.67 -14.49
N ASN A 11 9.18 -35.58 -14.02
CA ASN A 11 9.91 -36.55 -14.83
C ASN A 11 9.16 -37.89 -14.87
N GLY A 12 8.00 -37.89 -15.50
CA GLY A 12 7.32 -39.15 -15.84
C GLY A 12 8.13 -39.92 -16.90
N HIS A 13 8.02 -41.25 -16.87
CA HIS A 13 8.52 -42.06 -17.98
C HIS A 13 7.66 -41.83 -19.20
N ASP A 14 8.30 -41.56 -20.32
CA ASP A 14 7.62 -41.60 -21.60
C ASP A 14 7.16 -43.03 -21.89
N ILE A 15 5.91 -43.21 -22.21
CA ILE A 15 5.36 -44.49 -22.62
C ILE A 15 5.40 -44.55 -24.15
N TYR A 16 6.11 -45.54 -24.67
CA TYR A 16 6.18 -45.82 -26.08
C TYR A 16 5.28 -46.99 -26.44
N ARG A 17 4.63 -46.92 -27.56
CA ARG A 17 3.93 -48.06 -28.18
C ARG A 17 4.51 -48.33 -29.54
N THR A 18 4.71 -49.58 -29.84
CA THR A 18 5.07 -50.04 -31.20
C THR A 18 3.85 -49.91 -32.09
N ASP A 19 3.95 -49.22 -33.18
CA ASP A 19 2.90 -49.15 -34.18
C ASP A 19 2.83 -50.45 -35.04
N GLU A 20 1.88 -50.50 -35.97
CA GLU A 20 1.68 -51.62 -36.84
C GLU A 20 2.87 -51.90 -37.79
N ASN A 21 3.80 -50.98 -37.91
CA ASN A 21 5.00 -51.10 -38.72
C ASN A 21 6.24 -51.45 -37.89
N GLY A 22 6.09 -51.64 -36.59
CA GLY A 22 7.16 -51.97 -35.66
C GLY A 22 7.97 -50.78 -35.17
N ALA A 23 7.53 -49.53 -35.49
CA ALA A 23 8.20 -48.32 -35.02
C ALA A 23 7.68 -47.92 -33.61
N GLU A 24 8.59 -47.61 -32.70
CA GLU A 24 8.23 -47.11 -31.39
C GLU A 24 7.77 -45.65 -31.47
N LYS A 25 6.57 -45.37 -30.98
CA LYS A 25 6.01 -44.05 -30.93
C LYS A 25 5.67 -43.69 -29.49
N GLN A 26 6.16 -42.56 -29.05
CA GLN A 26 5.78 -42.00 -27.76
C GLN A 26 4.28 -41.71 -27.74
N VAL A 27 3.57 -42.34 -26.84
CA VAL A 27 2.12 -42.20 -26.72
C VAL A 27 1.70 -41.44 -25.46
N SER A 28 2.55 -41.38 -24.44
CA SER A 28 2.24 -40.60 -23.24
C SER A 28 3.42 -40.47 -22.27
N ARG A 29 3.27 -39.58 -21.28
CA ARG A 29 4.11 -39.53 -20.07
C ARG A 29 3.30 -39.95 -18.86
N GLN A 30 3.87 -40.76 -17.97
CA GLN A 30 3.24 -41.11 -16.69
C GLN A 30 3.68 -40.11 -15.62
N PRO A 31 2.76 -39.36 -15.03
CA PRO A 31 3.06 -38.62 -13.82
C PRO A 31 3.35 -39.63 -12.69
N ARG A 32 4.40 -39.39 -11.94
CA ARG A 32 4.67 -40.13 -10.71
C ARG A 32 4.26 -39.30 -9.53
N ILE A 33 3.45 -39.89 -8.67
CA ILE A 33 3.14 -39.37 -7.36
C ILE A 33 3.82 -40.29 -6.36
N ALA A 34 4.79 -39.76 -5.62
CA ALA A 34 5.39 -40.46 -4.50
C ALA A 34 4.96 -39.77 -3.20
N ALA A 35 4.52 -40.53 -2.24
CA ALA A 35 4.10 -40.02 -0.95
C ALA A 35 4.58 -40.95 0.17
N TYR A 36 5.08 -40.36 1.25
CA TYR A 36 5.36 -41.07 2.47
C TYR A 36 4.14 -40.97 3.39
N LEU A 37 3.59 -42.13 3.75
CA LEU A 37 2.40 -42.23 4.58
C LEU A 37 2.85 -42.66 5.97
N THR A 38 2.88 -41.74 6.90
CA THR A 38 3.43 -41.98 8.26
C THR A 38 2.37 -42.29 9.30
N GLU A 39 1.08 -42.15 8.96
CA GLU A 39 -0.02 -42.38 9.90
C GLU A 39 -1.20 -43.06 9.23
N SER A 40 -1.94 -43.84 10.01
CA SER A 40 -3.19 -44.46 9.55
C SER A 40 -4.25 -43.40 9.31
N GLY A 41 -5.04 -43.56 8.28
CA GLY A 41 -6.13 -42.66 7.97
C GLY A 41 -6.64 -42.80 6.55
N THR A 42 -7.61 -41.95 6.22
CA THR A 42 -8.19 -41.88 4.88
C THR A 42 -7.58 -40.71 4.13
N ILE A 43 -7.05 -40.96 2.95
CA ILE A 43 -6.48 -39.95 2.06
C ILE A 43 -7.30 -39.95 0.79
N THR A 44 -7.79 -38.78 0.41
CA THR A 44 -8.48 -38.59 -0.86
C THR A 44 -7.54 -37.85 -1.83
N LEU A 45 -7.20 -38.52 -2.92
CA LEU A 45 -6.54 -37.90 -4.05
C LEU A 45 -7.63 -37.32 -4.95
N THR A 46 -7.76 -36.02 -4.95
CA THR A 46 -8.75 -35.34 -5.79
C THR A 46 -8.29 -35.34 -7.24
N LYS A 47 -9.25 -35.54 -8.15
CA LYS A 47 -8.96 -35.39 -9.58
C LYS A 47 -8.32 -34.02 -9.82
N GLY A 48 -7.20 -34.01 -10.55
CA GLY A 48 -6.50 -32.80 -10.90
C GLY A 48 -7.42 -31.83 -11.63
N SER A 49 -7.47 -30.61 -11.18
CA SER A 49 -7.99 -29.52 -12.00
C SER A 49 -7.06 -29.37 -13.21
N SER A 50 -7.59 -28.87 -14.31
CA SER A 50 -6.83 -28.51 -15.51
C SER A 50 -5.79 -27.41 -15.28
N ASP A 51 -5.25 -27.35 -14.09
CA ASP A 51 -4.22 -26.39 -13.72
C ASP A 51 -2.93 -26.70 -14.47
N SER A 52 -2.42 -25.68 -15.00
CA SER A 52 -1.37 -25.48 -15.98
C SER A 52 0.01 -26.07 -15.70
N ARG A 53 0.18 -26.85 -14.68
CA ARG A 53 1.41 -27.63 -14.44
C ARG A 53 1.26 -29.12 -14.73
N GLY A 54 0.06 -29.51 -15.13
CA GLY A 54 -0.15 -30.79 -15.79
C GLY A 54 0.20 -30.62 -17.27
N TYR A 55 0.92 -31.54 -17.79
CA TYR A 55 1.27 -31.66 -19.19
C TYR A 55 0.08 -31.37 -20.09
N GLY A 56 0.22 -30.34 -20.91
CA GLY A 56 -0.74 -30.07 -21.95
C GLY A 56 -0.72 -28.60 -22.36
N SER A 57 -0.53 -28.30 -23.63
CA SER A 57 -0.67 -26.95 -24.15
C SER A 57 -2.13 -26.52 -24.15
N LYS A 58 -2.35 -25.22 -24.08
CA LYS A 58 -3.66 -24.64 -24.37
C LYS A 58 -4.16 -25.14 -25.72
N PRO A 59 -5.46 -25.50 -25.84
CA PRO A 59 -6.03 -25.80 -27.16
C PRO A 59 -5.76 -24.64 -28.11
N GLY A 60 -5.05 -24.91 -29.22
CA GLY A 60 -4.80 -23.93 -30.26
C GLY A 60 -3.38 -23.35 -30.35
N SER A 61 -2.42 -23.75 -29.53
CA SER A 61 -1.02 -23.40 -29.73
C SER A 61 -0.35 -24.43 -30.66
N GLU A 62 -0.30 -24.13 -31.94
CA GLU A 62 0.53 -24.88 -32.88
C GLU A 62 2.00 -24.58 -32.56
N GLY A 63 2.74 -25.59 -32.14
CA GLY A 63 4.21 -25.52 -32.04
C GLY A 63 4.82 -25.98 -30.75
N ASP A 64 4.10 -26.14 -29.67
CA ASP A 64 4.66 -26.66 -28.43
C ASP A 64 4.41 -28.17 -28.31
N GLN A 65 5.33 -28.94 -28.83
CA GLN A 65 5.23 -30.41 -28.84
C GLN A 65 5.46 -31.06 -27.46
N GLY A 66 5.70 -30.28 -26.44
CA GLY A 66 6.07 -30.79 -25.14
C GLY A 66 5.12 -30.45 -23.99
N ASN A 67 4.20 -29.53 -24.18
CA ASN A 67 3.47 -28.99 -23.05
C ASN A 67 2.01 -28.70 -23.40
N THR A 68 1.27 -29.74 -23.61
CA THR A 68 -0.16 -29.63 -23.88
C THR A 68 -0.95 -29.84 -22.59
N GLY A 69 -1.01 -28.82 -21.73
CA GLY A 69 -1.76 -28.85 -20.50
C GLY A 69 -3.22 -28.46 -20.72
N GLY A 70 -4.08 -29.40 -20.72
CA GLY A 70 -5.50 -29.20 -20.67
C GLY A 70 -6.26 -30.51 -20.68
N ILE A 71 -7.46 -30.50 -20.15
CA ILE A 71 -8.35 -31.67 -20.12
C ILE A 71 -8.49 -32.33 -21.51
N ALA A 72 -8.39 -31.54 -22.58
CA ALA A 72 -8.46 -32.05 -23.94
C ALA A 72 -7.32 -33.00 -24.29
N ASP A 73 -6.10 -32.72 -23.79
CA ASP A 73 -4.94 -33.58 -24.04
C ASP A 73 -4.85 -34.75 -23.07
N SER A 74 -5.31 -34.58 -21.84
CA SER A 74 -5.44 -35.70 -20.93
C SER A 74 -6.42 -36.74 -21.44
N THR A 75 -7.50 -36.34 -22.11
CA THR A 75 -8.42 -37.25 -22.78
C THR A 75 -7.82 -37.89 -24.04
N ARG A 76 -6.98 -37.17 -24.77
CA ARG A 76 -6.34 -37.70 -25.99
C ARG A 76 -5.25 -38.71 -25.71
N TYR A 77 -4.53 -38.56 -24.58
CA TYR A 77 -3.40 -39.40 -24.18
C TYR A 77 -3.68 -40.30 -22.98
N GLY A 78 -4.88 -40.25 -22.43
CA GLY A 78 -5.27 -41.08 -21.30
C GLY A 78 -4.71 -40.64 -19.94
N PHE A 79 -4.35 -39.35 -19.81
CA PHE A 79 -3.84 -38.79 -18.54
C PHE A 79 -4.93 -38.08 -17.74
N GLY A 80 -4.84 -38.25 -16.48
CA GLY A 80 -5.63 -37.59 -15.47
C GLY A 80 -6.46 -38.58 -14.66
N MET A 81 -6.61 -38.31 -13.38
CA MET A 81 -7.62 -38.99 -12.59
C MET A 81 -8.98 -38.45 -13.01
N LEU A 82 -9.83 -39.32 -13.56
CA LEU A 82 -11.19 -38.97 -13.96
C LEU A 82 -12.15 -38.93 -12.77
N ALA A 83 -11.73 -39.44 -11.62
CA ALA A 83 -12.48 -39.44 -10.38
C ALA A 83 -11.54 -39.28 -9.19
N ASP A 84 -12.08 -38.84 -8.07
CA ASP A 84 -11.39 -38.85 -6.80
C ASP A 84 -11.10 -40.28 -6.36
N ILE A 85 -9.89 -40.51 -5.85
CA ILE A 85 -9.50 -41.81 -5.31
C ILE A 85 -9.34 -41.66 -3.81
N THR A 86 -10.10 -42.47 -3.05
CA THR A 86 -9.95 -42.56 -1.61
C THR A 86 -9.12 -43.78 -1.26
N LEU A 87 -8.01 -43.53 -0.58
CA LEU A 87 -7.11 -44.58 -0.09
C LEU A 87 -7.30 -44.73 1.42
N GLN A 88 -7.50 -45.97 1.87
CA GLN A 88 -7.42 -46.29 3.28
C GLN A 88 -5.97 -46.68 3.59
N VAL A 89 -5.36 -45.97 4.51
CA VAL A 89 -3.99 -46.23 4.92
C VAL A 89 -4.02 -46.86 6.31
N GLU A 90 -3.43 -48.03 6.43
CA GLU A 90 -3.23 -48.71 7.71
C GLU A 90 -1.77 -48.57 8.12
N ASN A 91 -1.55 -48.16 9.36
CA ASN A 91 -0.21 -48.10 9.92
C ASN A 91 0.31 -49.52 10.15
N ASN A 92 1.47 -49.83 9.57
CA ASN A 92 2.16 -51.06 9.88
C ASN A 92 3.14 -50.82 11.05
N PRO A 93 2.83 -51.29 12.26
CA PRO A 93 3.67 -51.04 13.43
C PRO A 93 5.08 -51.66 13.31
N ASN A 94 5.26 -52.57 12.36
CA ASN A 94 6.55 -53.20 12.08
C ASN A 94 7.34 -52.48 10.98
N PHE A 95 6.73 -51.49 10.32
CA PHE A 95 7.41 -50.71 9.31
C PHE A 95 7.94 -49.42 9.96
N LYS A 96 9.23 -49.41 10.24
CA LYS A 96 9.94 -48.19 10.62
C LYS A 96 10.70 -47.72 9.40
N LEU A 97 10.32 -46.55 8.87
CA LEU A 97 11.17 -45.82 7.94
C LEU A 97 12.32 -45.26 8.78
N GLU A 98 13.43 -45.96 8.85
CA GLU A 98 14.64 -45.41 9.44
C GLU A 98 15.37 -44.60 8.35
N PRO A 99 15.42 -43.28 8.48
CA PRO A 99 16.12 -42.48 7.48
C PRO A 99 17.59 -42.89 7.48
N LYS A 100 18.10 -43.18 6.28
CA LYS A 100 19.50 -43.62 6.09
C LYS A 100 20.47 -42.46 6.36
N TYR A 101 20.02 -41.25 6.17
CA TYR A 101 20.80 -40.03 6.35
C TYR A 101 19.99 -39.01 7.17
N GLU A 102 20.67 -38.34 8.09
CA GLU A 102 20.06 -37.32 8.92
C GLU A 102 20.31 -35.94 8.37
N THR A 103 19.25 -35.13 8.30
CA THR A 103 19.32 -33.68 8.05
C THR A 103 19.55 -32.96 9.37
N VAL A 104 20.54 -32.10 9.39
CA VAL A 104 20.84 -31.23 10.53
C VAL A 104 20.79 -29.79 10.10
N ALA A 105 20.38 -28.89 11.00
CA ALA A 105 20.43 -27.47 10.79
C ALA A 105 21.48 -26.82 11.68
N GLU A 106 22.11 -25.78 11.18
CA GLU A 106 22.95 -24.93 12.03
C GLU A 106 22.11 -24.32 13.17
N ASN A 107 22.77 -23.92 14.24
CA ASN A 107 22.14 -23.32 15.43
C ASN A 107 21.00 -24.16 16.03
N GLY A 108 21.03 -25.49 15.88
CA GLY A 108 19.96 -26.38 16.34
C GLY A 108 18.60 -26.12 15.68
N GLY A 109 18.59 -25.53 14.49
CA GLY A 109 17.36 -25.20 13.75
C GLY A 109 16.65 -23.94 14.24
N GLN A 110 17.28 -23.11 15.06
CA GLN A 110 16.72 -21.79 15.41
C GLN A 110 17.17 -20.73 14.42
N VAL A 111 16.22 -19.96 13.90
CA VAL A 111 16.46 -18.90 12.93
C VAL A 111 15.43 -17.79 13.11
N LYS A 112 15.82 -16.53 12.94
CA LYS A 112 14.89 -15.40 12.94
C LYS A 112 14.25 -15.27 11.56
N ALA A 113 12.98 -14.88 11.49
CA ALA A 113 12.34 -14.54 10.22
C ALA A 113 13.15 -13.41 9.53
N GLY A 114 13.48 -13.62 8.26
CA GLY A 114 14.35 -12.76 7.47
C GLY A 114 15.81 -13.21 7.40
N ASP A 115 16.26 -14.07 8.30
CA ASP A 115 17.64 -14.56 8.32
C ASP A 115 17.84 -15.81 7.45
N LYS A 116 19.09 -16.13 7.21
CA LYS A 116 19.48 -17.34 6.48
C LYS A 116 19.64 -18.51 7.44
N LEU A 117 19.21 -19.68 6.99
CA LEU A 117 19.41 -20.94 7.67
C LEU A 117 20.12 -21.91 6.73
N THR A 118 21.14 -22.58 7.24
CA THR A 118 21.82 -23.68 6.53
C THR A 118 21.36 -25.01 7.08
N ILE A 119 20.88 -25.88 6.21
CA ILE A 119 20.60 -27.27 6.49
C ILE A 119 21.61 -28.16 5.76
N SER A 120 21.99 -29.26 6.34
CA SER A 120 22.99 -30.16 5.77
C SER A 120 22.72 -31.63 6.06
N ILE A 121 23.33 -32.51 5.26
CA ILE A 121 23.34 -33.97 5.42
C ILE A 121 24.79 -34.40 5.56
N PRO A 122 25.37 -34.29 6.75
CA PRO A 122 26.82 -34.50 6.95
C PRO A 122 27.32 -35.88 6.55
N THR A 123 26.48 -36.88 6.70
CA THR A 123 26.83 -38.28 6.45
C THR A 123 26.57 -38.77 5.03
N LEU A 124 26.12 -37.88 4.13
CA LEU A 124 25.84 -38.25 2.74
C LEU A 124 27.15 -38.57 2.01
N PRO A 125 27.35 -39.80 1.50
CA PRO A 125 28.61 -40.25 0.90
C PRO A 125 28.67 -39.81 -0.60
N ILE A 126 28.75 -38.51 -0.87
CA ILE A 126 28.68 -37.96 -2.22
C ILE A 126 29.79 -38.45 -3.12
N GLU A 127 31.01 -38.55 -2.61
CA GLU A 127 32.15 -39.03 -3.41
C GLU A 127 31.93 -40.47 -3.89
N GLN A 128 31.44 -41.32 -3.01
CA GLN A 128 31.14 -42.73 -3.35
C GLN A 128 29.99 -42.80 -4.35
N LEU A 129 28.93 -42.01 -4.13
CA LEU A 129 27.80 -41.94 -5.06
C LEU A 129 28.24 -41.43 -6.44
N ALA A 130 29.12 -40.43 -6.48
CA ALA A 130 29.65 -39.88 -7.73
C ALA A 130 30.45 -40.92 -8.53
N GLN A 131 31.19 -41.80 -7.85
CA GLN A 131 31.94 -42.88 -8.49
C GLN A 131 31.01 -44.00 -8.96
N ASP A 132 30.10 -44.46 -8.09
CA ASP A 132 29.23 -45.62 -8.34
C ASP A 132 28.22 -45.34 -9.45
N TYR A 133 27.73 -44.10 -9.54
CA TYR A 133 26.66 -43.74 -10.46
C TYR A 133 27.11 -42.82 -11.60
N LYS A 134 28.40 -42.46 -11.70
CA LYS A 134 28.91 -41.53 -12.73
C LYS A 134 28.03 -40.27 -12.88
N LEU A 135 27.80 -39.63 -11.76
CA LEU A 135 26.84 -38.52 -11.66
C LEU A 135 27.05 -37.47 -12.72
N GLN A 136 26.00 -37.08 -13.40
CA GLN A 136 25.95 -35.91 -14.32
C GLN A 136 25.04 -34.82 -13.84
N TYR A 137 24.01 -35.17 -13.06
CA TYR A 137 23.06 -34.24 -12.49
C TYR A 137 22.61 -34.73 -11.11
N CYS A 138 22.53 -33.82 -10.16
CA CYS A 138 21.96 -34.06 -8.84
C CYS A 138 21.05 -32.92 -8.44
N LEU A 139 19.90 -33.27 -7.90
CA LEU A 139 18.95 -32.34 -7.31
C LEU A 139 18.64 -32.81 -5.90
N LEU A 140 18.99 -32.02 -4.89
CA LEU A 140 18.53 -32.18 -3.54
C LEU A 140 17.37 -31.25 -3.31
N ASN A 141 16.20 -31.79 -2.97
CA ASN A 141 14.96 -31.05 -2.84
C ASN A 141 14.26 -31.39 -1.51
N TYR A 142 13.84 -30.35 -0.80
CA TYR A 142 13.03 -30.45 0.41
C TYR A 142 11.73 -29.69 0.21
N SER A 143 10.63 -30.21 0.73
CA SER A 143 9.40 -29.47 0.93
C SER A 143 9.31 -28.95 2.36
N THR A 144 8.66 -27.80 2.55
CA THR A 144 8.48 -27.20 3.87
C THR A 144 7.11 -26.56 3.98
N ASN A 145 6.63 -26.41 5.20
CA ASN A 145 5.41 -25.67 5.50
C ASN A 145 5.70 -24.21 5.92
N ILE A 146 6.89 -23.71 5.63
CA ILE A 146 7.22 -22.29 5.82
C ILE A 146 6.51 -21.50 4.75
N PRO A 147 5.63 -20.53 5.09
CA PRO A 147 4.95 -19.70 4.10
C PRO A 147 5.95 -18.92 3.22
N GLY A 148 5.79 -19.04 1.90
CA GLY A 148 6.68 -18.40 0.92
C GLY A 148 8.03 -19.09 0.71
N ALA A 149 8.25 -20.27 1.33
CA ALA A 149 9.44 -21.10 1.14
C ALA A 149 9.07 -22.59 1.10
N GLU A 150 8.02 -22.94 0.36
CA GLU A 150 7.47 -24.30 0.31
C GLU A 150 8.44 -25.31 -0.26
N TYR A 151 9.43 -24.86 -1.03
CA TYR A 151 10.45 -25.71 -1.64
C TYR A 151 11.85 -25.13 -1.44
N ILE A 152 12.78 -25.98 -0.99
CA ILE A 152 14.18 -25.66 -0.80
C ILE A 152 14.99 -26.69 -1.60
N PHE A 153 15.84 -26.23 -2.52
CA PHE A 153 16.58 -27.16 -3.36
C PHE A 153 18.00 -26.67 -3.69
N SER A 154 18.87 -27.63 -3.98
CA SER A 154 20.21 -27.42 -4.55
C SER A 154 20.42 -28.28 -5.78
N LYS A 155 21.03 -27.73 -6.82
CA LYS A 155 21.29 -28.40 -8.09
C LYS A 155 22.78 -28.47 -8.36
N TRP A 156 23.21 -29.59 -8.96
CA TRP A 156 24.52 -29.75 -9.52
C TRP A 156 24.46 -30.41 -10.89
N SER A 157 25.25 -29.95 -11.85
CA SER A 157 25.35 -30.50 -13.19
C SER A 157 26.81 -30.53 -13.63
N LYS A 158 27.25 -31.68 -14.20
CA LYS A 158 28.57 -31.82 -14.81
C LYS A 158 28.46 -31.50 -16.29
N GLY A 159 28.65 -30.26 -16.68
CA GLY A 159 28.60 -29.93 -18.09
C GLY A 159 28.15 -28.55 -18.48
N GLY A 160 28.18 -27.60 -17.60
CA GLY A 160 28.17 -26.18 -17.93
C GLY A 160 26.89 -25.63 -18.57
N ASP A 161 25.82 -26.38 -18.69
CA ASP A 161 24.54 -25.84 -19.10
C ASP A 161 23.88 -25.16 -17.89
N SER A 162 24.00 -23.83 -17.91
CA SER A 162 23.41 -22.93 -16.93
C SER A 162 21.88 -23.02 -16.99
N TRP A 163 21.29 -23.75 -16.07
CA TRP A 163 19.92 -23.47 -15.68
C TRP A 163 19.97 -22.40 -14.59
N GLU A 164 19.79 -21.16 -15.00
CA GLU A 164 19.54 -20.05 -14.09
C GLU A 164 18.15 -20.24 -13.45
N GLY A 165 18.13 -20.83 -12.29
CA GLY A 165 17.01 -20.79 -11.35
C GLY A 165 17.49 -20.02 -10.13
N GLU A 166 16.76 -19.02 -9.71
CA GLU A 166 17.04 -18.26 -8.50
C GLU A 166 17.34 -19.16 -7.31
N GLY A 167 18.47 -18.94 -6.66
CA GLY A 167 18.81 -19.52 -5.38
C GLY A 167 19.99 -20.47 -5.41
N THR A 168 21.15 -19.93 -5.19
CA THR A 168 22.47 -20.52 -4.93
C THR A 168 23.28 -20.92 -6.16
N THR A 169 24.33 -20.15 -6.41
CA THR A 169 25.45 -20.50 -7.31
C THR A 169 26.01 -21.88 -6.90
N PRO A 170 26.18 -22.81 -7.84
CA PRO A 170 26.78 -24.12 -7.53
C PRO A 170 28.23 -23.92 -7.10
N VAL A 171 28.47 -24.03 -5.83
CA VAL A 171 29.83 -24.16 -5.29
C VAL A 171 30.15 -25.64 -5.35
N GLY A 172 30.99 -26.05 -6.24
CA GLY A 172 31.50 -27.40 -6.46
C GLY A 172 30.68 -28.61 -5.94
N PRO A 173 30.81 -29.78 -6.52
CA PRO A 173 29.90 -30.91 -6.28
C PRO A 173 29.78 -31.34 -4.81
N GLU A 174 30.81 -31.13 -4.02
CA GLU A 174 30.82 -31.59 -2.62
C GLU A 174 29.99 -30.73 -1.69
N VAL A 175 29.95 -29.41 -1.91
CA VAL A 175 29.27 -28.47 -1.00
C VAL A 175 27.79 -28.35 -1.35
N ALA A 176 27.46 -28.32 -2.64
CA ALA A 176 26.08 -28.12 -3.11
C ALA A 176 25.14 -29.28 -2.75
N LEU A 177 25.65 -30.49 -2.61
CA LEU A 177 24.82 -31.67 -2.27
C LEU A 177 24.75 -31.96 -0.76
N LYS A 178 25.68 -31.45 0.02
CA LYS A 178 25.70 -31.67 1.47
C LYS A 178 24.99 -30.62 2.29
N SER A 179 24.85 -29.42 1.73
CA SER A 179 24.23 -28.32 2.44
C SER A 179 23.42 -27.39 1.53
N ILE A 180 22.37 -26.83 2.05
CA ILE A 180 21.53 -25.82 1.41
C ILE A 180 21.38 -24.65 2.38
N THR A 181 21.67 -23.46 1.91
CA THR A 181 21.37 -22.22 2.65
C THR A 181 20.19 -21.53 1.98
N PHE A 182 19.16 -21.23 2.74
CA PHE A 182 17.99 -20.51 2.26
C PHE A 182 17.63 -19.38 3.23
N THR A 183 16.90 -18.38 2.75
CA THR A 183 16.39 -17.27 3.58
C THR A 183 14.98 -17.60 4.03
N VAL A 184 14.71 -17.56 5.33
CA VAL A 184 13.35 -17.64 5.86
C VAL A 184 12.64 -16.33 5.53
N PRO A 185 11.46 -16.35 4.89
CA PRO A 185 10.75 -15.11 4.55
C PRO A 185 10.54 -14.21 5.77
N LYS A 186 10.70 -12.91 5.59
CA LYS A 186 10.62 -11.90 6.67
C LYS A 186 9.25 -11.87 7.37
N THR A 187 8.20 -12.27 6.65
CA THR A 187 6.82 -12.32 7.14
C THR A 187 6.43 -13.68 7.73
N THR A 188 7.38 -14.61 7.86
CA THR A 188 7.10 -15.91 8.47
C THR A 188 6.80 -15.71 9.96
N PRO A 189 5.61 -16.09 10.45
CA PRO A 189 5.28 -15.97 11.86
C PRO A 189 6.23 -16.81 12.74
N ALA A 190 6.47 -16.37 13.97
CA ALA A 190 7.21 -17.16 14.93
C ALA A 190 6.49 -18.49 15.20
N GLY A 191 7.24 -19.56 15.20
CA GLY A 191 6.65 -20.89 15.38
C GLY A 191 7.58 -22.04 15.00
N THR A 192 7.00 -23.23 15.03
CA THR A 192 7.71 -24.45 14.67
C THR A 192 7.29 -24.91 13.28
N TYR A 193 8.27 -25.08 12.41
CA TYR A 193 8.07 -25.47 11.02
C TYR A 193 8.79 -26.78 10.74
N ARG A 194 8.25 -27.53 9.79
CA ARG A 194 8.81 -28.81 9.37
C ARG A 194 9.43 -28.68 7.99
N ILE A 195 10.66 -29.17 7.88
CA ILE A 195 11.34 -29.40 6.62
C ILE A 195 11.26 -30.91 6.39
N HIS A 196 10.49 -31.32 5.38
CA HIS A 196 10.31 -32.70 5.06
C HIS A 196 11.54 -33.27 4.36
N GLY A 197 11.92 -34.47 4.74
CA GLY A 197 13.02 -35.17 4.16
C GLY A 197 12.95 -35.15 2.65
N GLY A 198 14.02 -34.65 2.06
CA GLY A 198 14.12 -34.49 0.64
C GLY A 198 14.46 -35.78 -0.07
N TYR A 199 14.52 -35.68 -1.36
CA TYR A 199 15.06 -36.73 -2.20
C TYR A 199 16.27 -36.22 -2.96
N LEU A 200 17.19 -37.10 -3.28
CA LEU A 200 18.33 -36.86 -4.14
C LEU A 200 18.04 -37.47 -5.51
N ASP A 201 17.82 -36.65 -6.50
CA ASP A 201 17.76 -37.07 -7.88
C ASP A 201 19.15 -37.20 -8.45
N VAL A 202 19.45 -38.39 -8.95
CA VAL A 202 20.71 -38.71 -9.59
C VAL A 202 20.45 -39.14 -11.01
N THR A 203 20.90 -38.36 -11.98
CA THR A 203 20.76 -38.71 -13.39
C THR A 203 22.11 -39.16 -13.96
N HIS A 204 22.11 -40.33 -14.55
CA HIS A 204 23.21 -40.85 -15.32
C HIS A 204 22.90 -40.72 -16.82
N ARG A 205 23.72 -40.02 -17.56
CA ARG A 205 23.72 -40.04 -19.04
C ARG A 205 24.82 -40.97 -19.53
N SER A 206 24.46 -42.09 -20.16
CA SER A 206 25.39 -42.90 -20.91
C SER A 206 25.31 -42.48 -22.39
N GLY A 207 26.28 -41.72 -22.82
CA GLY A 207 26.61 -41.50 -24.27
C GLY A 207 25.57 -40.78 -25.11
N GLY A 208 26.02 -39.77 -25.87
CA GLY A 208 25.38 -39.19 -27.05
C GLY A 208 23.97 -38.63 -26.91
N TYR A 209 23.65 -37.62 -27.66
CA TYR A 209 22.36 -36.90 -27.73
C TYR A 209 21.13 -37.73 -28.14
N ASP A 210 21.11 -39.02 -27.89
CA ASP A 210 19.95 -39.85 -28.12
C ASP A 210 19.01 -39.77 -26.90
N TRP A 211 17.86 -39.17 -27.09
CA TRP A 211 16.79 -39.00 -26.12
C TRP A 211 16.25 -40.32 -25.54
N LEU A 212 16.64 -41.42 -26.11
CA LEU A 212 16.23 -42.76 -25.77
C LEU A 212 17.05 -43.39 -24.61
N ASP A 213 18.23 -42.88 -24.27
CA ASP A 213 19.11 -43.43 -23.26
C ASP A 213 19.10 -42.70 -21.91
N VAL A 214 18.12 -41.85 -21.67
CA VAL A 214 17.95 -41.23 -20.36
C VAL A 214 17.30 -42.22 -19.38
N TYR A 215 18.05 -43.18 -18.90
CA TYR A 215 17.68 -43.91 -17.69
C TYR A 215 17.92 -43.00 -16.50
N ALA A 216 16.90 -42.19 -16.14
CA ALA A 216 16.86 -41.59 -14.83
C ALA A 216 16.65 -42.68 -13.80
N LYS A 217 17.71 -43.17 -13.21
CA LYS A 217 17.60 -44.00 -12.00
C LYS A 217 17.39 -43.05 -10.84
N PHE A 218 16.14 -42.91 -10.43
CA PHE A 218 15.80 -42.19 -9.21
C PHE A 218 16.18 -43.02 -8.01
N TYR A 219 17.22 -42.62 -7.32
CA TYR A 219 17.50 -43.16 -6.01
C TYR A 219 16.81 -42.27 -4.99
N GLN A 220 15.69 -42.73 -4.46
CA GLN A 220 15.14 -42.12 -3.27
C GLN A 220 16.05 -42.46 -2.11
N MET A 221 16.80 -41.47 -1.65
CA MET A 221 17.51 -41.61 -0.40
C MET A 221 16.57 -41.22 0.73
N GLU A 222 16.48 -42.09 1.72
CA GLU A 222 15.76 -41.84 2.95
C GLU A 222 16.51 -40.77 3.74
N ILE A 223 16.02 -39.55 3.68
CA ILE A 223 16.56 -38.39 4.40
C ILE A 223 15.56 -38.03 5.49
N SER A 224 16.04 -37.80 6.71
CA SER A 224 15.17 -37.46 7.83
C SER A 224 14.47 -36.11 7.64
N ASP A 225 13.27 -36.01 8.17
CA ASP A 225 12.62 -34.74 8.42
C ASP A 225 13.40 -33.93 9.46
N LEU A 226 13.30 -32.62 9.36
CA LEU A 226 13.87 -31.67 10.31
C LEU A 226 12.77 -30.73 10.81
N THR A 227 12.81 -30.46 12.11
CA THR A 227 11.98 -29.40 12.71
C THR A 227 12.86 -28.21 13.02
N ILE A 228 12.41 -27.03 12.59
CA ILE A 228 13.07 -25.76 12.90
C ILE A 228 12.15 -24.87 13.72
N THR A 229 12.75 -23.96 14.48
CA THR A 229 12.04 -22.92 15.23
C THR A 229 12.34 -21.58 14.62
N VAL A 230 11.34 -20.94 14.04
CA VAL A 230 11.42 -19.56 13.57
C VAL A 230 11.12 -18.64 14.75
N LEU A 231 12.05 -17.75 15.06
CA LEU A 231 11.92 -16.71 16.07
C LEU A 231 11.24 -15.49 15.45
N LYS A 232 10.60 -14.68 16.30
CA LYS A 232 9.96 -13.42 15.85
C LYS A 232 10.90 -12.58 15.02
N GLY A 233 10.42 -12.18 13.83
CA GLY A 233 11.06 -11.18 13.00
C GLY A 233 10.82 -9.76 13.51
N ASP A 234 11.49 -8.80 12.89
CA ASP A 234 11.29 -7.39 13.24
C ASP A 234 9.89 -6.90 12.87
N ILE A 235 9.32 -7.40 11.76
CA ILE A 235 7.95 -7.07 11.32
C ILE A 235 6.93 -7.54 12.35
N GLU A 236 6.95 -8.83 12.73
CA GLU A 236 6.03 -9.39 13.73
C GLU A 236 6.19 -8.69 15.10
N THR A 237 7.43 -8.32 15.46
CA THR A 237 7.71 -7.57 16.69
C THR A 237 7.03 -6.21 16.67
N VAL A 238 7.11 -5.49 15.55
CA VAL A 238 6.45 -4.18 15.37
C VAL A 238 4.94 -4.33 15.44
N GLU A 239 4.38 -5.33 14.77
CA GLU A 239 2.95 -5.60 14.77
C GLU A 239 2.41 -5.92 16.16
N ASP A 240 3.12 -6.72 16.95
CA ASP A 240 2.77 -7.02 18.34
C ASP A 240 2.81 -5.76 19.22
N LEU A 241 3.82 -4.90 19.04
CA LEU A 241 3.90 -3.63 19.78
C LEU A 241 2.72 -2.71 19.44
N ILE A 242 2.28 -2.70 18.19
CA ILE A 242 1.10 -1.95 17.76
C ILE A 242 -0.16 -2.51 18.41
N ASP A 243 -0.34 -3.83 18.39
CA ASP A 243 -1.49 -4.51 19.02
C ASP A 243 -1.55 -4.23 20.53
N ALA A 244 -0.38 -4.14 21.18
CA ALA A 244 -0.28 -3.86 22.61
C ALA A 244 -0.77 -2.45 23.01
N ILE A 245 -0.88 -1.51 22.07
CA ILE A 245 -1.45 -0.17 22.34
C ILE A 245 -2.93 -0.29 22.72
N GLY A 246 -3.66 -1.21 22.11
CA GLY A 246 -5.09 -1.42 22.32
C GLY A 246 -5.97 -0.31 21.73
N ALA A 247 -7.28 -0.53 21.76
CA ALA A 247 -8.24 0.38 21.13
C ALA A 247 -8.49 1.68 21.93
N ASN A 248 -8.22 1.69 23.24
CA ASN A 248 -8.49 2.83 24.11
C ASN A 248 -7.21 3.60 24.45
N VAL A 249 -6.83 4.54 23.59
CA VAL A 249 -5.66 5.41 23.81
C VAL A 249 -5.97 6.46 24.88
N THR A 250 -5.12 6.52 25.91
CA THR A 250 -5.09 7.51 26.99
C THR A 250 -3.68 8.11 27.10
N LEU A 251 -3.46 9.05 28.02
CA LEU A 251 -2.11 9.58 28.30
C LEU A 251 -1.16 8.47 28.79
N ASP A 252 -1.65 7.44 29.47
CA ASP A 252 -0.84 6.31 29.92
C ASP A 252 -0.36 5.40 28.77
N SER A 253 -0.96 5.54 27.59
CA SER A 253 -0.56 4.79 26.38
C SER A 253 0.76 5.32 25.75
N GLU A 254 1.32 6.41 26.24
CA GLU A 254 2.50 7.07 25.66
C GLU A 254 3.69 6.13 25.51
N ALA A 255 3.99 5.35 26.53
CA ALA A 255 5.14 4.44 26.52
C ALA A 255 4.98 3.35 25.43
N ALA A 256 3.77 2.76 25.32
CA ALA A 256 3.46 1.73 24.33
C ALA A 256 3.52 2.29 22.90
N ILE A 257 2.93 3.47 22.68
CA ILE A 257 2.92 4.15 21.37
C ILE A 257 4.35 4.53 20.95
N THR A 258 5.15 5.03 21.89
CA THR A 258 6.56 5.40 21.63
C THR A 258 7.39 4.17 21.27
N ALA A 259 7.20 3.05 21.97
CA ALA A 259 7.90 1.80 21.68
C ALA A 259 7.54 1.27 20.29
N ALA A 260 6.25 1.21 19.95
CA ALA A 260 5.78 0.77 18.64
C ALA A 260 6.30 1.67 17.50
N LYS A 261 6.23 3.00 17.69
CA LYS A 261 6.76 3.96 16.70
C LYS A 261 8.26 3.81 16.51
N SER A 262 9.03 3.71 17.59
CA SER A 262 10.48 3.57 17.50
C SER A 262 10.90 2.28 16.80
N ALA A 263 10.20 1.18 17.08
CA ALA A 263 10.44 -0.09 16.41
C ALA A 263 10.07 -0.03 14.91
N TYR A 264 8.94 0.61 14.56
CA TYR A 264 8.54 0.81 13.17
C TYR A 264 9.52 1.71 12.41
N ASP A 265 9.95 2.82 13.01
CA ASP A 265 10.90 3.75 12.39
C ASP A 265 12.27 3.11 12.13
N ALA A 266 12.68 2.15 12.96
CA ALA A 266 13.95 1.42 12.85
C ALA A 266 13.97 0.40 11.69
N LEU A 267 12.80 0.03 11.14
CA LEU A 267 12.71 -0.85 9.97
C LEU A 267 13.27 -0.17 8.72
N SER A 268 13.83 -0.97 7.80
CA SER A 268 14.13 -0.50 6.44
C SER A 268 12.85 -0.13 5.69
N ASP A 269 12.96 0.65 4.60
CA ASP A 269 11.77 1.04 3.82
C ASP A 269 11.10 -0.19 3.16
N GLU A 270 11.90 -1.21 2.78
CA GLU A 270 11.37 -2.48 2.29
C GLU A 270 10.59 -3.23 3.39
N ASP A 271 11.08 -3.24 4.63
CA ASP A 271 10.41 -3.92 5.74
C ASP A 271 9.16 -3.16 6.19
N LYS A 272 9.18 -1.83 6.17
CA LYS A 272 7.99 -1.00 6.44
C LYS A 272 6.85 -1.31 5.46
N ALA A 273 7.17 -1.61 4.20
CA ALA A 273 6.18 -1.99 3.20
C ALA A 273 5.55 -3.37 3.43
N LEU A 274 6.17 -4.21 4.25
CA LEU A 274 5.67 -5.55 4.61
C LEU A 274 4.82 -5.57 5.89
N VAL A 275 4.86 -4.52 6.70
CA VAL A 275 3.99 -4.38 7.87
C VAL A 275 2.54 -4.22 7.41
N ASP A 276 1.61 -4.89 8.10
CA ASP A 276 0.18 -4.80 7.80
C ASP A 276 -0.30 -3.34 7.78
N ALA A 277 -0.93 -2.94 6.68
CA ALA A 277 -1.35 -1.56 6.44
C ALA A 277 -2.37 -1.06 7.48
N ASP A 278 -3.26 -1.94 7.95
CA ASP A 278 -4.25 -1.60 8.97
C ASP A 278 -3.57 -1.34 10.32
N LYS A 279 -2.52 -2.09 10.65
CA LYS A 279 -1.70 -1.85 11.85
C LYS A 279 -0.94 -0.53 11.77
N VAL A 280 -0.35 -0.21 10.63
CA VAL A 280 0.30 1.09 10.42
C VAL A 280 -0.71 2.24 10.57
N ALA A 281 -1.91 2.08 10.02
CA ALA A 281 -2.99 3.06 10.19
C ALA A 281 -3.40 3.19 11.66
N ALA A 282 -3.51 2.08 12.40
CA ALA A 282 -3.83 2.08 13.83
C ALA A 282 -2.75 2.79 14.68
N LEU A 283 -1.47 2.54 14.40
CA LEU A 283 -0.35 3.25 15.05
C LEU A 283 -0.44 4.76 14.82
N ASN A 284 -0.64 5.18 13.58
CA ASN A 284 -0.77 6.60 13.24
C ASN A 284 -1.97 7.25 13.93
N ALA A 285 -3.12 6.57 13.96
CA ALA A 285 -4.30 7.04 14.66
C ALA A 285 -4.07 7.16 16.19
N ALA A 286 -3.35 6.20 16.78
CA ALA A 286 -3.00 6.24 18.20
C ALA A 286 -2.06 7.42 18.53
N ILE A 287 -1.07 7.68 17.69
CA ILE A 287 -0.15 8.83 17.81
C ILE A 287 -0.94 10.15 17.77
N ILE A 288 -1.79 10.32 16.76
CA ILE A 288 -2.62 11.52 16.61
C ILE A 288 -3.51 11.72 17.84
N LYS A 289 -4.18 10.66 18.31
CA LYS A 289 -5.05 10.73 19.47
C LYS A 289 -4.29 11.09 20.75
N LEU A 290 -3.10 10.50 20.96
CA LEU A 290 -2.25 10.84 22.10
C LEU A 290 -1.84 12.32 22.07
N ASN A 291 -1.41 12.82 20.91
CA ASN A 291 -1.02 14.23 20.76
C ASN A 291 -2.18 15.18 21.07
N ARG A 292 -3.38 14.86 20.60
CA ARG A 292 -4.58 15.64 20.94
C ARG A 292 -4.89 15.63 22.44
N LEU A 293 -4.70 14.50 23.11
CA LEU A 293 -4.88 14.39 24.58
C LEU A 293 -3.83 15.23 25.34
N LYS A 294 -2.61 15.27 24.86
CA LYS A 294 -1.53 16.12 25.41
C LYS A 294 -1.81 17.62 25.24
N HIS A 295 -2.56 18.00 24.22
CA HIS A 295 -2.93 19.39 23.91
C HIS A 295 -4.44 19.62 24.11
N ALA A 296 -5.01 19.04 25.19
CA ALA A 296 -6.46 19.03 25.40
C ALA A 296 -7.08 20.44 25.42
N ASP A 297 -6.42 21.42 26.04
CA ASP A 297 -6.90 22.81 26.12
C ASP A 297 -6.92 23.46 24.72
N LEU A 298 -5.87 23.28 23.93
CA LEU A 298 -5.83 23.75 22.55
C LEU A 298 -6.95 23.10 21.73
N MET A 299 -7.14 21.78 21.85
CA MET A 299 -8.18 21.05 21.13
C MET A 299 -9.58 21.55 21.47
N ALA A 300 -9.89 21.75 22.76
CA ALA A 300 -11.18 22.28 23.20
C ALA A 300 -11.45 23.70 22.64
N ASN A 301 -10.41 24.53 22.58
CA ASN A 301 -10.48 25.84 21.95
C ASN A 301 -10.72 25.74 20.43
N LEU A 302 -9.97 24.89 19.73
CA LEU A 302 -10.12 24.67 18.29
C LEU A 302 -11.49 24.08 17.93
N ASP A 303 -12.03 23.14 18.72
CA ASP A 303 -13.38 22.60 18.53
C ASP A 303 -14.43 23.73 18.57
N THR A 304 -14.28 24.66 19.51
CA THR A 304 -15.16 25.84 19.64
C THR A 304 -15.01 26.75 18.43
N ILE A 305 -13.77 27.09 18.04
CA ILE A 305 -13.45 27.95 16.89
C ILE A 305 -14.01 27.35 15.61
N TYR A 306 -13.75 26.06 15.37
CA TYR A 306 -14.19 25.33 14.16
C TYR A 306 -15.70 25.31 14.04
N LYS A 307 -16.40 24.92 15.13
CA LYS A 307 -17.86 24.92 15.15
C LYS A 307 -18.43 26.31 14.87
N THR A 308 -17.98 27.31 15.67
CA THR A 308 -18.54 28.67 15.63
C THR A 308 -18.23 29.37 14.29
N THR A 309 -17.03 29.18 13.73
CA THR A 309 -16.67 29.73 12.43
C THR A 309 -17.48 29.07 11.31
N GLY A 310 -17.67 27.75 11.37
CA GLY A 310 -18.52 27.06 10.41
C GLY A 310 -19.98 27.52 10.46
N ASP A 311 -20.54 27.74 11.66
CA ASP A 311 -21.89 28.28 11.84
C ASP A 311 -21.97 29.72 11.26
N PHE A 312 -20.95 30.54 11.52
CA PHE A 312 -20.84 31.91 10.97
C PHE A 312 -20.80 31.92 9.44
N ILE A 313 -19.90 31.11 8.83
CA ILE A 313 -19.75 31.04 7.36
C ILE A 313 -21.05 30.54 6.71
N GLN A 314 -21.67 29.51 7.28
CA GLN A 314 -22.93 28.97 6.77
C GLN A 314 -24.07 29.99 6.84
N GLY A 315 -24.02 30.91 7.81
CA GLY A 315 -24.95 32.01 7.96
C GLY A 315 -24.77 33.17 6.98
N LEU A 316 -23.66 33.21 6.23
CA LEU A 316 -23.41 34.27 5.25
C LEU A 316 -24.30 34.18 4.00
N GLY A 317 -25.03 33.10 3.82
CA GLY A 317 -25.92 32.88 2.68
C GLY A 317 -25.25 32.20 1.49
N THR A 318 -25.78 32.40 0.30
CA THR A 318 -25.30 31.72 -0.92
C THR A 318 -23.95 32.27 -1.37
N PRO A 319 -22.91 31.40 -1.53
CA PRO A 319 -21.61 31.83 -2.02
C PRO A 319 -21.67 32.40 -3.43
N THR A 320 -20.80 33.37 -3.71
CA THR A 320 -20.59 33.91 -5.05
C THR A 320 -19.53 33.11 -5.80
N VAL A 321 -19.23 33.45 -7.05
CA VAL A 321 -18.10 32.92 -7.80
C VAL A 321 -16.93 33.90 -7.69
N ASN A 322 -16.16 33.77 -6.65
CA ASN A 322 -15.03 34.67 -6.35
C ASN A 322 -14.09 34.00 -5.33
N SER A 323 -12.85 34.48 -5.23
CA SER A 323 -11.88 33.98 -4.24
C SER A 323 -12.27 34.33 -2.79
N THR A 324 -13.06 35.39 -2.57
CA THR A 324 -13.62 35.71 -1.25
C THR A 324 -15.13 35.68 -1.33
N GLY A 325 -15.80 35.04 -0.40
CA GLY A 325 -17.23 34.77 -0.40
C GLY A 325 -17.66 33.72 -1.44
N GLY A 326 -16.75 32.93 -1.96
CA GLY A 326 -16.97 31.97 -3.04
C GLY A 326 -16.32 30.61 -2.82
N GLU A 327 -15.38 30.24 -3.70
CA GLU A 327 -14.89 28.87 -3.80
C GLU A 327 -14.22 28.36 -2.52
N TRP A 328 -13.43 29.17 -1.81
CA TRP A 328 -12.78 28.76 -0.57
C TRP A 328 -13.80 28.50 0.55
N MET A 329 -14.84 29.33 0.63
CA MET A 329 -15.98 29.12 1.50
C MET A 329 -16.67 27.78 1.20
N VAL A 330 -16.93 27.50 -0.09
CA VAL A 330 -17.58 26.25 -0.54
C VAL A 330 -16.73 25.03 -0.18
N ILE A 331 -15.42 25.07 -0.46
CA ILE A 331 -14.49 23.99 -0.13
C ILE A 331 -14.48 23.75 1.40
N GLY A 332 -14.34 24.81 2.19
CA GLY A 332 -14.36 24.72 3.65
C GLY A 332 -15.64 24.08 4.19
N LEU A 333 -16.81 24.50 3.73
CA LEU A 333 -18.09 23.91 4.13
C LEU A 333 -18.22 22.47 3.70
N ALA A 334 -17.99 22.17 2.42
CA ALA A 334 -18.15 20.81 1.89
C ALA A 334 -17.18 19.81 2.56
N ARG A 335 -15.90 20.19 2.69
CA ARG A 335 -14.89 19.31 3.29
C ARG A 335 -15.00 19.17 4.80
N SER A 336 -15.73 20.05 5.46
CA SER A 336 -16.11 19.92 6.88
C SER A 336 -17.42 19.14 7.11
N GLY A 337 -18.04 18.63 6.03
CA GLY A 337 -19.32 17.92 6.09
C GLY A 337 -20.53 18.82 6.29
N ARG A 338 -20.40 20.14 6.12
CA ARG A 338 -21.49 21.10 6.20
C ARG A 338 -22.19 21.29 4.85
N THR A 339 -23.47 21.61 4.90
CA THR A 339 -24.26 21.87 3.71
C THR A 339 -23.82 23.18 3.04
N VAL A 340 -23.51 23.10 1.76
CA VAL A 340 -23.30 24.29 0.92
C VAL A 340 -24.66 24.73 0.37
N PRO A 341 -24.99 26.05 0.42
CA PRO A 341 -26.23 26.57 -0.17
C PRO A 341 -26.38 26.21 -1.65
N THR A 342 -27.53 25.65 -2.02
CA THR A 342 -27.79 25.09 -3.37
C THR A 342 -27.64 26.09 -4.51
N GLY A 343 -27.95 27.36 -4.28
CA GLY A 343 -27.80 28.44 -5.28
C GLY A 343 -26.35 28.68 -5.74
N TYR A 344 -25.34 28.15 -5.06
CA TYR A 344 -23.95 28.30 -5.52
C TYR A 344 -23.72 27.69 -6.91
N TYR A 345 -24.24 26.49 -7.17
CA TYR A 345 -24.08 25.87 -8.49
C TYR A 345 -24.73 26.71 -9.61
N ASP A 346 -25.90 27.26 -9.35
CA ASP A 346 -26.58 28.13 -10.32
C ASP A 346 -25.74 29.40 -10.61
N ASN A 347 -25.18 30.03 -9.57
CA ASN A 347 -24.24 31.16 -9.74
C ASN A 347 -23.03 30.78 -10.58
N VAL A 348 -22.47 29.56 -10.38
CA VAL A 348 -21.34 29.07 -11.19
C VAL A 348 -21.76 28.87 -12.65
N VAL A 349 -22.92 28.28 -12.92
CA VAL A 349 -23.41 28.05 -14.28
C VAL A 349 -23.58 29.39 -15.01
N GLU A 350 -24.19 30.39 -14.37
CA GLU A 350 -24.34 31.72 -14.93
C GLU A 350 -22.98 32.42 -15.19
N TYR A 351 -22.08 32.34 -14.23
CA TYR A 351 -20.72 32.88 -14.33
C TYR A 351 -19.94 32.24 -15.49
N VAL A 352 -19.95 30.92 -15.58
CA VAL A 352 -19.24 30.16 -16.63
C VAL A 352 -19.80 30.54 -18.01
N LYS A 353 -21.12 30.55 -18.19
CA LYS A 353 -21.74 30.98 -19.44
C LYS A 353 -21.37 32.41 -19.86
N ALA A 354 -21.18 33.30 -18.88
CA ALA A 354 -20.83 34.68 -19.13
C ALA A 354 -19.32 34.91 -19.38
N LYS A 355 -18.45 34.04 -18.84
CA LYS A 355 -17.00 34.30 -18.80
C LYS A 355 -16.16 33.33 -19.62
N ALA A 356 -16.62 32.08 -19.87
CA ALA A 356 -15.85 31.10 -20.61
C ALA A 356 -15.58 31.58 -22.04
N ASP A 357 -14.31 31.61 -22.41
CA ASP A 357 -13.90 31.90 -23.79
C ASP A 357 -13.94 30.62 -24.66
N ALA A 358 -13.55 30.71 -25.92
CA ALA A 358 -13.54 29.59 -26.87
C ALA A 358 -12.61 28.43 -26.43
N ASN A 359 -11.73 28.64 -25.45
CA ASN A 359 -10.86 27.63 -24.84
C ASN A 359 -11.33 27.25 -23.43
N GLU A 360 -12.56 27.56 -23.06
CA GLU A 360 -13.16 27.29 -21.73
C GLU A 360 -12.44 27.98 -20.57
N ARG A 361 -11.74 29.09 -20.81
CA ARG A 361 -11.02 29.86 -19.81
C ARG A 361 -11.92 30.89 -19.18
N LEU A 362 -11.98 30.91 -17.85
CA LEU A 362 -12.78 31.89 -17.10
C LEU A 362 -12.10 33.26 -16.97
N HIS A 363 -10.78 33.30 -17.22
CA HIS A 363 -10.02 34.54 -17.21
C HIS A 363 -8.88 34.49 -18.24
N ARG A 364 -8.61 35.62 -18.94
CA ARG A 364 -7.59 35.69 -20.02
C ARG A 364 -6.14 35.34 -19.60
N ALA A 365 -5.81 35.43 -18.30
CA ALA A 365 -4.45 35.24 -17.78
C ALA A 365 -4.37 34.46 -16.47
N LYS A 366 -5.51 34.13 -15.83
CA LYS A 366 -5.54 33.47 -14.51
C LYS A 366 -6.15 32.09 -14.63
N VAL A 367 -5.31 31.09 -14.81
CA VAL A 367 -5.73 29.67 -14.81
C VAL A 367 -6.30 29.24 -13.46
N THR A 368 -5.87 29.92 -12.38
CA THR A 368 -6.39 29.66 -11.03
C THR A 368 -7.88 29.90 -10.89
N ASP A 369 -8.51 30.72 -11.76
CA ASP A 369 -9.96 30.91 -11.74
C ASP A 369 -10.68 29.62 -12.18
N ASN A 370 -10.21 28.92 -13.23
CA ASN A 370 -10.72 27.62 -13.60
C ASN A 370 -10.42 26.58 -12.50
N ALA A 371 -9.19 26.52 -12.01
CA ALA A 371 -8.77 25.55 -11.00
C ALA A 371 -9.61 25.66 -9.72
N ARG A 372 -9.83 26.87 -9.23
CA ARG A 372 -10.61 27.14 -8.03
C ARG A 372 -12.08 26.71 -8.18
N VAL A 373 -12.71 27.03 -9.31
CA VAL A 373 -14.09 26.61 -9.60
C VAL A 373 -14.18 25.10 -9.74
N ILE A 374 -13.20 24.44 -10.40
CA ILE A 374 -13.13 22.98 -10.47
C ILE A 374 -13.09 22.37 -9.07
N LEU A 375 -12.21 22.87 -8.19
CA LEU A 375 -12.10 22.39 -6.82
C LEU A 375 -13.42 22.52 -6.04
N ALA A 376 -14.06 23.68 -6.11
CA ALA A 376 -15.32 23.90 -5.40
C ALA A 376 -16.47 23.02 -5.93
N LEU A 377 -16.58 22.87 -7.25
CA LEU A 377 -17.57 21.99 -7.86
C LEU A 377 -17.32 20.52 -7.52
N THR A 378 -16.06 20.09 -7.55
CA THR A 378 -15.67 18.74 -7.14
C THR A 378 -16.06 18.49 -5.67
N ALA A 379 -15.80 19.46 -4.79
CA ALA A 379 -16.14 19.35 -3.36
C ALA A 379 -17.65 19.14 -3.09
N ILE A 380 -18.50 19.68 -3.98
CA ILE A 380 -19.97 19.52 -3.89
C ILE A 380 -20.53 18.45 -4.85
N GLY A 381 -19.66 17.61 -5.42
CA GLY A 381 -20.07 16.48 -6.28
C GLY A 381 -20.66 16.86 -7.63
N LYS A 382 -20.30 18.02 -8.20
CA LYS A 382 -20.77 18.47 -9.52
C LYS A 382 -19.79 18.13 -10.63
N ASP A 383 -20.33 17.74 -11.79
CA ASP A 383 -19.56 17.41 -12.98
C ASP A 383 -18.93 18.67 -13.60
N VAL A 384 -17.61 18.77 -13.49
CA VAL A 384 -16.81 19.87 -14.04
C VAL A 384 -16.65 19.82 -15.56
N THR A 385 -17.01 18.70 -16.18
CA THR A 385 -16.92 18.51 -17.64
C THR A 385 -18.16 19.00 -18.36
N ASN A 386 -19.23 19.36 -17.62
CA ASN A 386 -20.48 19.87 -18.19
C ASN A 386 -21.15 20.92 -17.29
N VAL A 387 -20.53 22.05 -17.14
CA VAL A 387 -21.06 23.19 -16.35
C VAL A 387 -21.81 24.16 -17.28
N GLY A 388 -23.12 23.99 -17.39
CA GLY A 388 -23.93 24.81 -18.30
C GLY A 388 -23.56 24.65 -19.78
N GLY A 389 -23.02 23.49 -20.17
CA GLY A 389 -22.55 23.17 -21.52
C GLY A 389 -21.03 23.35 -21.73
N HIS A 390 -20.30 23.78 -20.71
CA HIS A 390 -18.85 24.07 -20.74
C HIS A 390 -18.05 22.98 -20.01
N ASN A 391 -16.90 22.58 -20.56
CA ASN A 391 -15.96 21.67 -19.93
C ASN A 391 -14.79 22.48 -19.34
N LEU A 392 -14.81 22.71 -18.03
CA LEU A 392 -13.82 23.54 -17.35
C LEU A 392 -12.39 22.95 -17.38
N LEU A 393 -12.23 21.62 -17.56
CA LEU A 393 -10.92 20.98 -17.68
C LEU A 393 -10.18 21.44 -18.94
N LYS A 394 -10.90 21.79 -20.03
CA LYS A 394 -10.28 22.33 -21.23
C LYS A 394 -9.60 23.67 -20.98
N GLY A 395 -10.09 24.47 -20.02
CA GLY A 395 -9.44 25.70 -19.61
C GLY A 395 -8.05 25.52 -18.99
N LEU A 396 -7.66 24.24 -18.68
CA LEU A 396 -6.36 23.87 -18.12
C LEU A 396 -5.40 23.22 -19.15
N ASP A 397 -5.74 23.20 -20.44
CA ASP A 397 -5.13 22.35 -21.46
C ASP A 397 -3.81 22.87 -22.07
N ASN A 398 -3.38 24.07 -21.71
CA ASN A 398 -2.27 24.77 -22.38
C ASN A 398 -1.22 25.25 -21.37
N MET A 399 0.01 24.69 -21.44
CA MET A 399 1.10 25.02 -20.51
C MET A 399 1.49 26.51 -20.55
N ALA A 400 1.52 27.12 -21.73
CA ALA A 400 1.85 28.55 -21.84
C ALA A 400 0.81 29.44 -21.15
N TYR A 401 -0.46 29.05 -21.15
CA TYR A 401 -1.50 29.75 -20.39
C TYR A 401 -1.38 29.47 -18.89
N VAL A 402 -1.15 28.20 -18.51
CA VAL A 402 -0.96 27.79 -17.10
C VAL A 402 0.17 28.59 -16.43
N GLN A 403 1.27 28.82 -17.14
CA GLN A 403 2.43 29.54 -16.62
C GLN A 403 2.30 31.06 -16.58
N LYS A 404 1.24 31.66 -17.14
CA LYS A 404 1.05 33.13 -17.11
C LYS A 404 0.99 33.75 -15.72
N GLN A 405 0.59 32.98 -14.71
CA GLN A 405 0.54 33.40 -13.30
C GLN A 405 1.78 33.01 -12.51
N GLY A 406 2.93 32.81 -13.16
CA GLY A 406 4.10 32.27 -12.51
C GLY A 406 3.80 30.88 -11.97
N ILE A 407 4.36 30.54 -10.81
CA ILE A 407 4.24 29.22 -10.22
C ILE A 407 2.84 28.88 -9.66
N ASN A 408 2.02 29.89 -9.37
CA ASN A 408 0.63 29.69 -8.93
C ASN A 408 -0.19 28.88 -9.94
N GLY A 409 0.03 29.10 -11.22
CA GLY A 409 -0.69 28.39 -12.26
C GLY A 409 -0.44 26.87 -12.24
N PRO A 410 0.81 26.40 -12.36
CA PRO A 410 1.15 24.99 -12.26
C PRO A 410 0.69 24.33 -10.94
N ILE A 411 0.85 25.01 -9.80
CA ILE A 411 0.45 24.51 -8.49
C ILE A 411 -1.06 24.22 -8.47
N PHE A 412 -1.90 25.22 -8.74
CA PHE A 412 -3.35 25.04 -8.64
C PHE A 412 -3.93 24.20 -9.78
N THR A 413 -3.28 24.15 -10.95
CA THR A 413 -3.65 23.23 -12.02
C THR A 413 -3.43 21.77 -11.58
N LEU A 414 -2.29 21.49 -10.95
CA LEU A 414 -1.99 20.14 -10.45
C LEU A 414 -2.96 19.75 -9.34
N ILE A 415 -3.20 20.62 -8.35
CA ILE A 415 -4.17 20.37 -7.27
C ILE A 415 -5.57 20.09 -7.84
N ALA A 416 -6.03 20.88 -8.83
CA ALA A 416 -7.34 20.70 -9.43
C ALA A 416 -7.45 19.38 -10.20
N LEU A 417 -6.44 19.01 -10.98
CA LEU A 417 -6.42 17.73 -11.71
C LEU A 417 -6.37 16.53 -10.77
N ASP A 418 -5.63 16.62 -9.66
CA ASP A 418 -5.47 15.53 -8.69
C ASP A 418 -6.66 15.41 -7.74
N SER A 419 -7.47 16.46 -7.60
CA SER A 419 -8.57 16.48 -6.64
C SER A 419 -9.56 15.31 -6.82
N HIS A 420 -9.75 14.86 -8.06
CA HIS A 420 -10.60 13.70 -8.38
C HIS A 420 -10.03 12.87 -9.55
N ASN A 421 -8.71 12.81 -9.65
CA ASN A 421 -8.01 12.08 -10.72
C ASN A 421 -8.46 12.47 -12.13
N TYR A 422 -8.74 13.75 -12.37
CA TYR A 422 -9.20 14.24 -13.66
C TYR A 422 -8.16 13.99 -14.77
N PRO A 423 -8.59 13.72 -16.01
CA PRO A 423 -7.68 13.54 -17.13
C PRO A 423 -6.96 14.86 -17.47
N THR A 424 -5.72 14.76 -17.90
CA THR A 424 -4.97 15.87 -18.49
C THR A 424 -5.40 16.08 -19.94
N MET A 425 -5.30 17.32 -20.45
CA MET A 425 -5.69 17.68 -21.81
C MET A 425 -4.60 18.53 -22.48
N GLY A 426 -4.61 18.57 -23.79
CA GLY A 426 -3.69 19.37 -24.60
C GLY A 426 -2.22 19.00 -24.36
N ASP A 427 -1.39 20.00 -24.12
CA ASP A 427 0.04 19.82 -23.83
C ASP A 427 0.36 19.79 -22.31
N VAL A 428 -0.65 19.85 -21.45
CA VAL A 428 -0.52 19.77 -19.99
C VAL A 428 -0.50 18.31 -19.56
N THR A 429 0.55 17.93 -18.82
CA THR A 429 0.64 16.63 -18.12
C THR A 429 1.06 16.87 -16.68
N ARG A 430 0.76 15.91 -15.79
CA ARG A 430 1.18 15.96 -14.38
C ARG A 430 2.69 16.06 -14.26
N GLU A 431 3.43 15.31 -15.06
CA GLU A 431 4.89 15.32 -15.08
C GLU A 431 5.44 16.71 -15.41
N LYS A 432 4.88 17.38 -16.43
CA LYS A 432 5.30 18.74 -16.80
C LYS A 432 4.98 19.75 -15.70
N LEU A 433 3.81 19.65 -15.07
CA LEU A 433 3.44 20.53 -13.95
C LEU A 433 4.40 20.33 -12.78
N ILE A 434 4.69 19.09 -12.40
CA ILE A 434 5.67 18.74 -11.35
C ILE A 434 7.05 19.30 -11.72
N GLN A 435 7.51 19.09 -12.95
CA GLN A 435 8.82 19.59 -13.41
C GLN A 435 8.91 21.12 -13.29
N VAL A 436 7.86 21.86 -13.67
CA VAL A 436 7.84 23.33 -13.56
C VAL A 436 7.87 23.75 -12.08
N ILE A 437 7.13 23.07 -11.20
CA ILE A 437 7.14 23.35 -9.76
C ILE A 437 8.53 23.07 -9.19
N LEU A 438 9.12 21.92 -9.49
CA LEU A 438 10.46 21.56 -8.99
C LEU A 438 11.55 22.50 -9.51
N ALA A 439 11.49 22.88 -10.79
CA ALA A 439 12.46 23.79 -11.39
C ALA A 439 12.42 25.23 -10.82
N ALA A 440 11.31 25.61 -10.19
CA ALA A 440 11.14 26.90 -9.53
C ALA A 440 11.54 26.88 -8.04
N GLN A 441 12.01 25.75 -7.50
CA GLN A 441 12.48 25.67 -6.12
C GLN A 441 13.71 26.55 -5.93
N LEU A 442 13.68 27.37 -4.89
CA LEU A 442 14.76 28.28 -4.54
C LEU A 442 15.92 27.56 -3.82
N THR A 443 17.07 28.23 -3.74
CA THR A 443 18.28 27.67 -3.13
C THR A 443 18.12 27.36 -1.63
N ASP A 444 17.24 28.09 -0.94
CA ASP A 444 16.88 27.84 0.46
C ASP A 444 15.87 26.70 0.67
N GLY A 445 15.42 26.06 -0.42
CA GLY A 445 14.55 24.91 -0.39
C GLY A 445 13.05 25.21 -0.51
N GLY A 446 12.65 26.49 -0.45
CA GLY A 446 11.24 26.88 -0.57
C GLY A 446 10.85 27.38 -1.95
N TRP A 447 9.70 28.01 -2.05
CA TRP A 447 9.19 28.69 -3.25
C TRP A 447 8.73 30.09 -2.93
N ASN A 448 8.74 30.95 -3.95
CA ASN A 448 8.22 32.31 -3.89
C ASN A 448 7.59 32.67 -5.24
N LEU A 449 6.66 33.62 -5.25
CA LEU A 449 6.03 34.10 -6.50
C LEU A 449 7.00 34.96 -7.31
N SER A 450 7.81 35.78 -6.64
CA SER A 450 8.71 36.76 -7.27
C SER A 450 9.96 37.09 -6.47
N GLY A 451 10.15 36.51 -5.28
CA GLY A 451 11.30 36.74 -4.41
C GLY A 451 12.40 35.70 -4.60
N GLU A 452 13.57 35.97 -4.01
CA GLU A 452 14.74 35.09 -4.03
C GLU A 452 14.81 34.15 -2.80
N ASN A 453 13.97 34.41 -1.79
CA ASN A 453 13.87 33.60 -0.57
C ASN A 453 12.49 32.97 -0.46
N ALA A 454 12.43 31.84 0.24
CA ALA A 454 11.19 31.13 0.49
C ALA A 454 10.12 32.03 1.12
N ASP A 455 8.92 31.93 0.59
CA ASP A 455 7.71 32.53 1.14
C ASP A 455 6.86 31.40 1.74
N PRO A 456 6.31 31.52 2.95
CA PRO A 456 5.59 30.44 3.59
C PRO A 456 4.32 30.02 2.82
N ASP A 457 3.59 30.97 2.19
CA ASP A 457 2.37 30.69 1.44
C ASP A 457 2.69 29.88 0.19
N MET A 458 3.65 30.38 -0.61
CA MET A 458 4.04 29.72 -1.86
C MET A 458 4.69 28.36 -1.62
N THR A 459 5.52 28.27 -0.59
CA THR A 459 6.16 27.00 -0.20
C THR A 459 5.11 25.98 0.25
N ALA A 460 4.17 26.40 1.09
CA ALA A 460 3.09 25.54 1.55
C ALA A 460 2.18 25.09 0.39
N MET A 461 1.80 26.00 -0.52
CA MET A 461 0.98 25.66 -1.69
C MET A 461 1.71 24.70 -2.65
N ALA A 462 3.02 24.87 -2.85
CA ALA A 462 3.82 23.94 -3.65
C ALA A 462 3.85 22.53 -3.00
N ILE A 463 4.04 22.46 -1.67
CA ILE A 463 3.96 21.20 -0.93
C ILE A 463 2.58 20.55 -1.09
N GLN A 464 1.49 21.31 -1.01
CA GLN A 464 0.12 20.78 -1.19
C GLN A 464 -0.05 20.12 -2.56
N ALA A 465 0.48 20.74 -3.63
CA ALA A 465 0.44 20.20 -4.98
C ALA A 465 1.31 18.94 -5.14
N LEU A 466 2.45 18.89 -4.48
CA LEU A 466 3.41 17.78 -4.56
C LEU A 466 3.10 16.62 -3.59
N ALA A 467 2.26 16.83 -2.60
CA ALA A 467 1.95 15.85 -1.55
C ALA A 467 1.47 14.47 -2.09
N PRO A 468 0.68 14.36 -3.18
CA PRO A 468 0.30 13.07 -3.75
C PRO A 468 1.50 12.21 -4.19
N TYR A 469 2.61 12.86 -4.56
CA TYR A 469 3.79 12.23 -5.15
C TYR A 469 4.93 12.02 -4.14
N TYR A 470 4.78 12.53 -2.92
CA TYR A 470 5.84 12.53 -1.90
C TYR A 470 6.39 11.15 -1.56
N LYS A 471 5.51 10.14 -1.51
CA LYS A 471 5.90 8.76 -1.16
C LYS A 471 6.36 7.92 -2.35
N THR A 472 6.10 8.35 -3.59
CA THR A 472 6.29 7.53 -4.79
C THR A 472 7.29 8.10 -5.79
N ASN A 473 7.78 9.33 -5.55
CA ASN A 473 8.72 10.01 -6.44
C ASN A 473 9.87 10.62 -5.62
N GLU A 474 11.04 10.03 -5.72
CA GLU A 474 12.23 10.43 -4.94
C GLU A 474 12.66 11.87 -5.17
N THR A 475 12.52 12.40 -6.39
CA THR A 475 12.84 13.80 -6.69
C THR A 475 11.87 14.75 -5.98
N VAL A 476 10.58 14.42 -6.00
CA VAL A 476 9.56 15.18 -5.26
C VAL A 476 9.82 15.08 -3.77
N LYS A 477 10.13 13.89 -3.27
CA LYS A 477 10.45 13.68 -1.86
C LYS A 477 11.60 14.56 -1.41
N ALA A 478 12.72 14.55 -2.12
CA ALA A 478 13.89 15.35 -1.79
C ALA A 478 13.59 16.86 -1.82
N ALA A 479 12.77 17.33 -2.76
CA ALA A 479 12.36 18.73 -2.86
C ALA A 479 11.44 19.14 -1.70
N VAL A 480 10.46 18.28 -1.35
CA VAL A 480 9.52 18.54 -0.25
C VAL A 480 10.24 18.49 1.10
N ASP A 481 11.19 17.56 1.30
CA ASP A 481 11.98 17.50 2.53
C ASP A 481 12.76 18.81 2.78
N LYS A 482 13.41 19.37 1.75
CA LYS A 482 14.05 20.69 1.82
C LYS A 482 13.05 21.81 2.12
N ALA A 483 11.87 21.73 1.53
CA ALA A 483 10.82 22.74 1.74
C ALA A 483 10.27 22.69 3.19
N LEU A 484 10.19 21.51 3.79
CA LEU A 484 9.83 21.37 5.21
C LEU A 484 10.89 22.00 6.13
N GLU A 485 12.17 21.87 5.79
CA GLU A 485 13.25 22.56 6.51
C GLU A 485 13.13 24.09 6.37
N ALA A 486 12.88 24.58 5.16
CA ALA A 486 12.65 26.01 4.91
C ALA A 486 11.45 26.54 5.69
N LEU A 487 10.29 25.84 5.66
CA LEU A 487 9.12 26.23 6.45
C LEU A 487 9.41 26.22 7.95
N SER A 488 10.11 25.21 8.46
CA SER A 488 10.51 25.16 9.87
C SER A 488 11.38 26.35 10.27
N ALA A 489 12.27 26.80 9.38
CA ALA A 489 13.10 27.99 9.61
C ALA A 489 12.31 29.29 9.56
N LEU A 490 11.25 29.38 8.76
CA LEU A 490 10.37 30.53 8.64
C LEU A 490 9.37 30.66 9.80
N GLN A 491 9.14 29.57 10.54
CA GLN A 491 8.21 29.59 11.67
C GLN A 491 8.74 30.47 12.80
N ARG A 492 7.90 31.34 13.31
CA ARG A 492 8.23 32.28 14.39
C ARG A 492 8.05 31.64 15.76
N ASN A 493 8.58 32.32 16.78
CA ASN A 493 8.55 31.87 18.17
C ASN A 493 7.13 31.76 18.76
N ASP A 494 6.15 32.45 18.18
CA ASP A 494 4.73 32.37 18.51
C ASP A 494 4.00 31.23 17.78
N GLY A 495 4.73 30.38 17.06
CA GLY A 495 4.17 29.30 16.22
C GLY A 495 3.68 29.76 14.87
N GLY A 496 3.61 31.07 14.60
CA GLY A 496 3.02 31.66 13.42
C GLY A 496 3.91 31.72 12.20
N PHE A 497 3.29 32.05 11.08
CA PHE A 497 3.92 32.29 9.79
C PHE A 497 3.47 33.64 9.24
N GLY A 498 4.30 34.24 8.40
CA GLY A 498 3.95 35.51 7.81
C GLY A 498 4.63 35.73 6.47
N SER A 499 3.85 36.05 5.49
CA SER A 499 4.29 36.53 4.20
C SER A 499 4.46 38.06 4.24
N TRP A 500 5.42 38.59 3.45
CA TRP A 500 5.71 40.03 3.41
C TRP A 500 6.05 40.68 4.76
N GLY A 501 6.61 39.90 5.65
CA GLY A 501 7.14 40.37 6.95
C GLY A 501 6.13 40.44 8.10
N THR A 502 4.83 40.23 7.84
CA THR A 502 3.76 40.27 8.86
C THR A 502 3.18 38.88 9.11
N VAL A 503 3.09 38.46 10.38
CA VAL A 503 2.39 37.24 10.76
C VAL A 503 0.90 37.40 10.46
N ASN A 504 0.35 36.44 9.75
CA ASN A 504 -1.05 36.48 9.33
C ASN A 504 -1.71 35.09 9.37
N SER A 505 -3.02 35.06 9.44
CA SER A 505 -3.79 33.83 9.57
C SER A 505 -3.74 32.98 8.31
N GLU A 506 -3.65 33.58 7.12
CA GLU A 506 -3.64 32.88 5.84
C GLU A 506 -2.35 32.09 5.66
N SER A 507 -1.19 32.67 6.02
CA SER A 507 0.09 31.96 6.01
C SER A 507 0.06 30.74 6.97
N CYS A 508 -0.51 30.93 8.19
CA CYS A 508 -0.72 29.80 9.10
C CYS A 508 -1.65 28.73 8.49
N ALA A 509 -2.73 29.15 7.83
CA ALA A 509 -3.68 28.26 7.19
C ALA A 509 -3.04 27.43 6.07
N GLN A 510 -2.24 28.06 5.20
CA GLN A 510 -1.55 27.34 4.11
C GLN A 510 -0.58 26.27 4.65
N VAL A 511 0.17 26.59 5.71
CA VAL A 511 1.10 25.64 6.33
C VAL A 511 0.35 24.47 6.98
N ILE A 512 -0.77 24.69 7.69
CA ILE A 512 -1.60 23.62 8.25
C ILE A 512 -2.06 22.67 7.13
N VAL A 513 -2.55 23.19 6.01
CA VAL A 513 -3.00 22.38 4.87
C VAL A 513 -1.83 21.59 4.27
N ALA A 514 -0.64 22.19 4.16
CA ALA A 514 0.55 21.52 3.64
C ALA A 514 1.01 20.35 4.53
N LEU A 515 1.12 20.58 5.84
CA LEU A 515 1.54 19.55 6.79
C LEU A 515 0.55 18.38 6.82
N THR A 516 -0.74 18.68 6.94
CA THR A 516 -1.79 17.65 6.93
C THR A 516 -1.88 16.89 5.61
N ALA A 517 -1.58 17.55 4.47
CA ALA A 517 -1.52 16.89 3.17
C ALA A 517 -0.39 15.84 3.08
N LEU A 518 0.71 16.03 3.79
CA LEU A 518 1.82 15.08 3.89
C LEU A 518 1.60 14.02 4.98
N GLY A 519 0.54 14.12 5.78
CA GLY A 519 0.31 13.26 6.95
C GLY A 519 1.16 13.65 8.17
N ILE A 520 1.66 14.89 8.22
CA ILE A 520 2.42 15.45 9.33
C ILE A 520 1.47 16.11 10.31
N ASP A 521 1.58 15.72 11.59
CA ASP A 521 0.75 16.32 12.65
C ASP A 521 1.29 17.71 13.05
N PRO A 522 0.54 18.80 12.80
CA PRO A 522 0.99 20.16 13.10
C PRO A 522 1.24 20.46 14.58
N ILE A 523 0.71 19.65 15.50
CA ILE A 523 0.89 19.83 16.94
C ILE A 523 1.99 18.96 17.55
N ALA A 524 2.53 18.02 16.78
CA ALA A 524 3.45 17.01 17.30
C ALA A 524 4.81 16.99 16.63
N ASP A 525 4.91 17.41 15.38
CA ASP A 525 6.20 17.43 14.69
C ASP A 525 7.10 18.52 15.28
N SER A 526 8.21 18.10 15.87
CA SER A 526 9.15 18.98 16.58
C SER A 526 9.72 20.11 15.73
N ARG A 527 9.74 19.95 14.39
CA ARG A 527 10.17 21.00 13.46
C ARG A 527 9.21 22.19 13.50
N PHE A 528 7.94 21.96 13.80
CA PHE A 528 6.85 22.94 13.76
C PHE A 528 6.31 23.32 15.16
N VAL A 529 7.06 23.04 16.20
CA VAL A 529 6.80 23.50 17.57
C VAL A 529 7.89 24.50 17.97
N LYS A 530 7.55 25.77 18.20
CA LYS A 530 8.49 26.83 18.61
C LYS A 530 8.07 27.37 19.98
N ASN A 531 8.99 27.30 20.95
CA ASN A 531 8.69 27.69 22.35
C ASN A 531 7.45 27.01 22.94
N GLY A 532 7.16 25.79 22.52
CA GLY A 532 5.96 25.06 22.95
C GLY A 532 4.65 25.46 22.25
N LEU A 533 4.72 26.39 21.28
CA LEU A 533 3.58 26.84 20.49
C LEU A 533 3.63 26.27 19.07
N THR A 534 2.48 25.95 18.54
CA THR A 534 2.27 25.33 17.24
C THR A 534 1.62 26.32 16.26
N VAL A 535 1.56 25.94 14.99
CA VAL A 535 0.86 26.76 13.99
C VAL A 535 -0.67 26.81 14.25
N LEU A 536 -1.22 25.83 14.97
CA LEU A 536 -2.64 25.86 15.38
C LEU A 536 -2.87 26.82 16.55
N ASP A 537 -1.91 26.94 17.48
CA ASP A 537 -1.95 28.00 18.52
C ASP A 537 -1.94 29.38 17.85
N ALA A 538 -1.04 29.57 16.89
CA ALA A 538 -0.95 30.82 16.14
C ALA A 538 -2.25 31.12 15.38
N LEU A 539 -2.80 30.17 14.62
CA LEU A 539 -4.08 30.36 13.92
C LEU A 539 -5.21 30.70 14.91
N SER A 540 -5.27 30.04 16.07
CA SER A 540 -6.30 30.29 17.09
C SER A 540 -6.24 31.74 17.62
N SER A 541 -5.06 32.36 17.65
CA SER A 541 -4.90 33.75 18.10
C SER A 541 -5.53 34.78 17.20
N PHE A 542 -5.80 34.44 15.95
CA PHE A 542 -6.51 35.30 14.96
C PHE A 542 -8.03 35.16 15.03
N TYR A 543 -8.53 34.25 15.84
CA TYR A 543 -9.99 34.03 15.97
C TYR A 543 -10.72 35.27 16.47
N VAL A 544 -11.91 35.52 15.90
CA VAL A 544 -12.83 36.58 16.31
C VAL A 544 -14.03 35.94 16.98
N THR A 545 -14.34 36.37 18.20
CA THR A 545 -15.50 35.89 18.93
C THR A 545 -16.79 35.99 18.09
N GLY A 546 -17.56 34.91 18.06
CA GLY A 546 -18.73 34.79 17.20
C GLY A 546 -18.46 34.22 15.81
N GLY A 547 -17.24 33.76 15.56
CA GLY A 547 -16.82 33.07 14.32
C GLY A 547 -15.98 33.93 13.37
N GLY A 548 -15.08 33.25 12.65
CA GLY A 548 -14.18 33.85 11.68
C GLY A 548 -12.82 34.25 12.24
N PHE A 549 -11.98 34.74 11.34
CA PHE A 549 -10.59 35.13 11.62
C PHE A 549 -10.31 36.55 11.12
N ARG A 550 -9.31 37.15 11.73
CA ARG A 550 -8.71 38.41 11.26
C ARG A 550 -7.45 38.09 10.45
N HIS A 551 -7.11 38.95 9.52
CA HIS A 551 -5.89 38.82 8.72
C HIS A 551 -4.64 38.91 9.60
N THR A 552 -4.51 39.96 10.41
CA THR A 552 -3.39 40.23 11.31
C THR A 552 -3.86 40.47 12.73
N ALA A 553 -2.94 40.35 13.71
CA ALA A 553 -3.24 40.68 15.10
C ALA A 553 -3.80 42.09 15.26
N GLY A 554 -4.89 42.23 16.01
CA GLY A 554 -5.55 43.51 16.26
C GLY A 554 -6.44 44.05 15.10
N GLY A 555 -6.51 43.34 13.96
CA GLY A 555 -7.44 43.68 12.87
C GLY A 555 -8.88 43.27 13.12
N ASP A 556 -9.77 43.71 12.26
CA ASP A 556 -11.16 43.23 12.23
C ASP A 556 -11.28 41.86 11.57
N ARG A 557 -12.47 41.26 11.67
CA ARG A 557 -12.78 40.02 10.94
C ARG A 557 -12.62 40.25 9.44
N ASP A 558 -11.84 39.37 8.82
CA ASP A 558 -11.58 39.41 7.39
C ASP A 558 -12.20 38.21 6.66
N GLY A 559 -12.75 38.42 5.48
CA GLY A 559 -13.43 37.35 4.74
C GLY A 559 -12.46 36.27 4.24
N MET A 560 -11.33 36.68 3.64
CA MET A 560 -10.32 35.75 3.14
C MET A 560 -9.68 34.96 4.29
N ALA A 561 -9.27 35.64 5.35
CA ALA A 561 -8.76 35.04 6.56
C ALA A 561 -9.73 34.01 7.18
N THR A 562 -11.03 34.38 7.20
CA THR A 562 -12.08 33.49 7.75
C THR A 562 -12.24 32.22 6.93
N GLU A 563 -12.29 32.31 5.61
CA GLU A 563 -12.44 31.15 4.72
C GLU A 563 -11.22 30.25 4.75
N GLN A 564 -10.01 30.84 4.70
CA GLN A 564 -8.76 30.10 4.72
C GLN A 564 -8.50 29.45 6.09
N GLY A 565 -8.72 30.18 7.17
CA GLY A 565 -8.62 29.63 8.51
C GLY A 565 -9.59 28.48 8.74
N TYR A 566 -10.81 28.59 8.20
CA TYR A 566 -11.82 27.53 8.33
C TYR A 566 -11.48 26.28 7.52
N TYR A 567 -11.07 26.40 6.25
CA TYR A 567 -10.67 25.20 5.50
C TYR A 567 -9.39 24.56 6.03
N ALA A 568 -8.48 25.36 6.62
CA ALA A 568 -7.30 24.81 7.28
C ALA A 568 -7.67 23.98 8.52
N LEU A 569 -8.63 24.43 9.32
CA LEU A 569 -9.19 23.62 10.39
C LEU A 569 -9.91 22.37 9.85
N ALA A 570 -10.66 22.48 8.75
CA ALA A 570 -11.25 21.33 8.09
C ALA A 570 -10.16 20.32 7.65
N ALA A 571 -9.04 20.79 7.08
CA ALA A 571 -7.89 19.95 6.74
C ALA A 571 -7.31 19.23 7.96
N TYR A 572 -7.12 19.96 9.06
CA TYR A 572 -6.62 19.38 10.32
C TYR A 572 -7.59 18.32 10.89
N TYR A 573 -8.90 18.62 10.96
CA TYR A 573 -9.87 17.66 11.48
C TYR A 573 -10.01 16.43 10.57
N ARG A 574 -9.92 16.58 9.26
CA ARG A 574 -9.87 15.46 8.32
C ARG A 574 -8.65 14.58 8.57
N PHE A 575 -7.47 15.20 8.69
CA PHE A 575 -6.24 14.50 9.06
C PHE A 575 -6.40 13.75 10.40
N ALA A 576 -6.88 14.42 11.44
CA ALA A 576 -7.05 13.87 12.77
C ALA A 576 -8.08 12.71 12.85
N ASN A 577 -8.98 12.61 11.87
CA ASN A 577 -9.99 11.55 11.73
C ASN A 577 -9.65 10.56 10.59
N ALA A 578 -8.41 10.51 10.13
CA ALA A 578 -7.92 9.62 9.08
C ALA A 578 -8.77 9.68 7.77
N GLN A 579 -9.31 10.85 7.45
CA GLN A 579 -10.04 11.09 6.21
C GLN A 579 -9.08 11.51 5.09
N THR A 580 -9.55 11.52 3.84
CA THR A 580 -8.76 12.02 2.71
C THR A 580 -8.36 13.49 2.93
N ARG A 581 -7.23 13.90 2.35
CA ARG A 581 -6.71 15.29 2.42
C ARG A 581 -7.76 16.31 1.96
N LEU A 582 -7.57 17.58 2.33
CA LEU A 582 -8.50 18.65 1.95
C LEU A 582 -8.84 18.64 0.45
N TYR A 583 -7.83 18.54 -0.40
CA TYR A 583 -7.97 18.56 -1.85
C TYR A 583 -8.04 17.18 -2.51
N ASP A 584 -7.95 16.10 -1.76
CA ASP A 584 -8.22 14.74 -2.25
C ASP A 584 -9.72 14.46 -2.06
N MET A 585 -10.46 14.62 -3.14
CA MET A 585 -11.92 14.51 -3.17
C MET A 585 -12.38 13.23 -3.89
N THR A 586 -11.53 12.21 -3.92
CA THR A 586 -11.88 10.88 -4.43
C THR A 586 -12.98 10.21 -3.61
N ASP A 587 -13.20 10.70 -2.38
CA ASP A 587 -14.29 10.34 -1.49
C ASP A 587 -15.63 11.03 -1.83
N VAL A 588 -15.67 11.91 -2.83
CA VAL A 588 -16.87 12.63 -3.24
C VAL A 588 -17.46 11.99 -4.50
N ALA A 589 -18.72 11.59 -4.46
CA ALA A 589 -19.42 11.07 -5.64
C ALA A 589 -19.81 12.21 -6.60
N ILE A 590 -19.31 12.14 -7.84
CA ILE A 590 -19.66 13.12 -8.89
C ILE A 590 -20.98 12.72 -9.55
N GLN A 591 -21.93 13.65 -9.57
CA GLN A 591 -23.21 13.48 -10.25
C GLN A 591 -23.05 13.73 -11.76
N THR A 592 -22.94 12.66 -12.54
CA THR A 592 -22.94 12.71 -14.00
C THR A 592 -24.38 12.63 -14.52
N GLY A 593 -24.91 13.76 -15.05
CA GLY A 593 -26.24 13.81 -15.66
C GLY A 593 -27.08 14.97 -15.15
N GLY A 594 -27.60 15.77 -16.10
CA GLY A 594 -28.37 16.98 -15.83
C GLY A 594 -29.75 16.73 -15.22
N SER A 595 -29.78 16.39 -13.94
CA SER A 595 -30.98 16.43 -13.13
C SER A 595 -30.75 17.44 -12.02
N ASN A 596 -31.56 18.50 -12.02
CA ASN A 596 -31.61 19.52 -10.96
C ASN A 596 -32.21 18.98 -9.63
N THR A 597 -32.11 17.71 -9.38
CA THR A 597 -32.48 17.16 -8.09
C THR A 597 -31.31 17.38 -7.13
N PRO A 598 -31.50 18.15 -6.05
CA PRO A 598 -30.48 18.23 -5.01
C PRO A 598 -30.19 16.81 -4.54
N ALA A 599 -28.92 16.43 -4.43
CA ALA A 599 -28.58 15.29 -3.62
C ALA A 599 -29.05 15.64 -2.21
N THR A 600 -30.20 15.13 -1.83
CA THR A 600 -30.51 14.96 -0.41
C THR A 600 -29.45 14.00 0.06
N GLY A 601 -28.39 14.56 0.64
CA GLY A 601 -27.37 13.74 1.28
C GLY A 601 -28.10 12.82 2.24
N ASP A 602 -28.10 11.55 1.90
CA ASP A 602 -28.53 10.53 2.83
C ASP A 602 -27.43 10.42 3.90
N THR A 603 -27.46 11.35 4.84
CA THR A 603 -26.67 11.33 6.06
C THR A 603 -27.10 10.17 6.98
N GLY A 604 -28.12 9.41 6.58
CA GLY A 604 -28.66 8.28 7.32
C GLY A 604 -27.66 7.14 7.51
N VAL A 605 -26.80 6.87 6.53
CA VAL A 605 -25.85 5.75 6.61
C VAL A 605 -24.68 6.06 7.54
N LEU A 606 -24.16 7.28 7.53
CA LEU A 606 -23.06 7.67 8.44
C LEU A 606 -23.49 7.79 9.89
N VAL A 607 -24.73 8.23 10.14
CA VAL A 607 -25.30 8.27 11.50
C VAL A 607 -25.52 6.84 12.04
N TRP A 608 -25.88 5.88 11.18
CA TRP A 608 -26.02 4.48 11.59
C TRP A 608 -24.68 3.79 11.85
N ILE A 609 -23.62 4.12 11.14
CA ILE A 609 -22.27 3.55 11.39
C ILE A 609 -21.69 4.09 12.72
N ILE A 610 -22.00 5.33 13.11
CA ILE A 610 -21.57 5.88 14.40
C ILE A 610 -22.51 5.46 15.55
N ALA A 611 -23.80 5.24 15.27
CA ALA A 611 -24.77 4.81 16.28
C ALA A 611 -24.70 3.30 16.60
N LEU A 612 -24.28 2.45 15.66
CA LEU A 612 -24.21 1.00 15.88
C LEU A 612 -23.27 0.60 17.06
N PRO A 613 -22.06 1.16 17.22
CA PRO A 613 -21.21 0.83 18.36
C PRO A 613 -21.80 1.30 19.71
N VAL A 614 -22.53 2.42 19.72
CA VAL A 614 -23.11 2.96 20.96
C VAL A 614 -24.33 2.13 21.38
N THR A 615 -25.16 1.68 20.47
CA THR A 615 -26.33 0.83 20.78
C THR A 615 -25.92 -0.60 21.13
N ILE A 616 -24.87 -1.15 20.53
CA ILE A 616 -24.33 -2.47 20.90
C ILE A 616 -23.69 -2.43 22.29
N LEU A 617 -22.98 -1.36 22.65
CA LEU A 617 -22.43 -1.15 23.98
C LEU A 617 -23.54 -0.95 25.03
N ALA A 618 -24.61 -0.24 24.70
CA ALA A 618 -25.77 -0.07 25.61
C ALA A 618 -26.53 -1.39 25.80
N ALA A 619 -26.73 -2.18 24.73
CA ALA A 619 -27.37 -3.49 24.81
C ALA A 619 -26.52 -4.51 25.59
N ALA A 620 -25.20 -4.51 25.42
CA ALA A 620 -24.28 -5.36 26.18
C ALA A 620 -24.27 -4.98 27.69
N PHE A 621 -24.41 -3.69 28.00
CA PHE A 621 -24.47 -3.21 29.39
C PHE A 621 -25.78 -3.61 30.06
N VAL A 622 -26.90 -3.56 29.34
CA VAL A 622 -28.22 -3.99 29.85
C VAL A 622 -28.29 -5.51 30.02
N LEU A 623 -27.72 -6.29 29.10
CA LEU A 623 -27.63 -7.75 29.21
C LEU A 623 -26.76 -8.18 30.40
N LYS A 624 -25.60 -7.54 30.58
CA LYS A 624 -24.70 -7.83 31.72
C LYS A 624 -25.28 -7.42 33.08
N ARG A 625 -26.20 -6.46 33.10
CA ARG A 625 -26.92 -6.07 34.32
C ARG A 625 -28.01 -7.09 34.65
N LYS A 626 -28.71 -7.65 33.66
CA LYS A 626 -29.72 -8.71 33.87
C LYS A 626 -29.12 -10.05 34.33
N GLU A 627 -27.88 -10.36 33.91
CA GLU A 627 -27.18 -11.57 34.40
C GLU A 627 -26.63 -11.44 35.84
N ARG A 628 -26.57 -10.21 36.38
CA ARG A 628 -26.20 -9.98 37.80
C ARG A 628 -27.41 -9.89 38.76
N GLU A 629 -28.59 -9.81 38.22
CA GLU A 629 -29.86 -9.72 39.02
C GLU A 629 -30.68 -11.02 38.92
N ALA A 630 -30.18 -12.05 38.19
CA ALA A 630 -30.64 -13.43 38.18
C ALA A 630 -29.61 -14.36 38.84
#